data_ae467c1b1f639c2e7170084cb06e803c
#
_entry.id   ae467c1b1f639c2e7170084cb06e803c
#
_cell.length_a   1.000
_cell.length_b   1.000
_cell.length_c   1.000
_cell.angle_alpha   90.00
_cell.angle_beta   90.00
_cell.angle_gamma   90.00
#
_symmetry.space_group_name_H-M   'P 1'
#
loop_
_entity.id
_entity.type
_entity.pdbx_description
1 polymer ?
#
loop_
_entity_poly.entity_id
_entity_poly.type
_entity_poly.pdbx_seq_one_letter_code
_entity_poly.pdbx_strand_id
1 'polypeptide(L)'
;SMRANHYHPVQEQKVLLVKGQFISLYKSLLEKNAPKISHVINEGDSVVTKPNVAHTMVFTKDSIFLNLVRGEREHDNYGITHTLPYPLVLDNDRKELLKNYKFECRSCDSTKLKRVVSLGYQPLANNLSKNKNEEDELFPLEMNYCTNCHNCQLSVAVEPKKMFSNYLYLSSTSKTFRDHFDSAAKKYIKDFKLSPKKSYIIDVGSNDGVALKPFKDLKYKNILGIEPAKNLAKLANKEKIKTFNGFLNSKNLKKIKKNADIVLASNVFAHSNELKEMASCMLKMIKKNGTIIIEVQHLLNTLKDLTFDNIYHEHYNYWSLTSLVNFFNKFSAIIYRAEKINTHGGSLRIYVKNNSKVKVEKSIKQILNEEEKFGIKNYQTYVNFGKEVYKIRDKVRANITKLSKSNKIIGYGSPAKATTALNFFGISNEIECIVEDNKLKQGKFLPGMKIPIISKENIKTKPDLAIILAWNFFDEIKKKNIDLAKKLINIKDLEI
;
A
#
# COMPACT_ATOMS: atom_id res chain seq x y z
N SER A 1 6.58 7.23 27.99
CA SER A 1 7.36 8.47 28.12
C SER A 1 7.85 8.94 26.76
N MET A 2 8.29 10.17 26.66
CA MET A 2 8.88 10.78 25.48
C MET A 2 10.18 11.47 25.89
N ARG A 3 11.21 11.42 25.05
CA ARG A 3 12.49 12.11 25.24
C ARG A 3 12.93 12.76 23.94
N ALA A 4 13.88 13.70 24.05
CA ALA A 4 14.37 14.58 23.02
C ALA A 4 13.32 15.63 22.61
N ASN A 5 12.79 15.70 21.38
CA ASN A 5 12.04 16.83 20.82
C ASN A 5 12.91 18.06 20.58
N HIS A 6 14.13 17.83 20.11
CA HIS A 6 15.15 18.83 19.89
C HIS A 6 16.07 18.43 18.73
N TYR A 7 17.03 19.28 18.41
CA TYR A 7 18.15 18.96 17.52
C TYR A 7 19.47 19.44 18.10
N HIS A 8 20.58 18.92 17.57
CA HIS A 8 21.93 19.28 17.91
C HIS A 8 22.60 19.94 16.67
N PRO A 9 23.05 21.21 16.77
CA PRO A 9 23.68 21.88 15.64
C PRO A 9 25.01 21.25 15.21
N VAL A 10 25.80 20.77 16.16
CA VAL A 10 27.18 20.30 15.91
C VAL A 10 27.44 18.86 16.34
N GLN A 11 26.56 18.24 17.13
CA GLN A 11 26.79 16.90 17.67
C GLN A 11 26.09 15.81 16.85
N GLU A 12 26.82 14.71 16.66
CA GLU A 12 26.23 13.44 16.20
C GLU A 12 25.95 12.55 17.42
N GLN A 13 24.77 11.97 17.49
CA GLN A 13 24.39 11.03 18.54
C GLN A 13 24.09 9.66 17.96
N LYS A 14 24.57 8.61 18.63
CA LYS A 14 24.22 7.23 18.33
C LYS A 14 23.56 6.60 19.56
N VAL A 15 22.30 6.25 19.44
CA VAL A 15 21.55 5.52 20.45
C VAL A 15 21.57 4.03 20.11
N LEU A 16 22.03 3.18 21.03
CA LEU A 16 21.92 1.73 20.98
C LEU A 16 20.88 1.29 22.01
N LEU A 17 19.80 0.67 21.58
CA LEU A 17 18.77 0.15 22.49
C LEU A 17 19.19 -1.21 23.04
N VAL A 18 19.47 -1.27 24.34
CA VAL A 18 19.88 -2.49 25.06
C VAL A 18 18.65 -3.33 25.43
N LYS A 19 17.58 -2.69 25.89
CA LYS A 19 16.33 -3.32 26.29
C LYS A 19 15.14 -2.42 26.01
N GLY A 20 14.00 -3.01 25.65
CA GLY A 20 12.75 -2.29 25.49
C GLY A 20 12.41 -1.98 24.03
N GLN A 21 11.69 -0.86 23.80
CA GLN A 21 11.26 -0.44 22.48
C GLN A 21 10.85 1.04 22.48
N PHE A 22 11.17 1.77 21.41
CA PHE A 22 10.66 3.11 21.19
C PHE A 22 10.44 3.39 19.69
N ILE A 23 9.61 4.40 19.38
CA ILE A 23 9.48 4.96 18.06
C ILE A 23 10.46 6.13 17.97
N SER A 24 11.40 6.08 17.03
CA SER A 24 12.27 7.19 16.68
C SER A 24 11.59 8.02 15.59
N LEU A 25 11.44 9.33 15.84
CA LEU A 25 10.99 10.29 14.84
C LEU A 25 12.11 11.26 14.57
N TYR A 26 12.30 11.64 13.31
CA TYR A 26 13.32 12.61 12.94
C TYR A 26 12.97 13.37 11.66
N LYS A 27 13.57 14.57 11.51
CA LYS A 27 13.43 15.44 10.35
C LYS A 27 14.73 16.21 10.14
N SER A 28 15.28 16.21 8.93
CA SER A 28 16.41 17.06 8.57
C SER A 28 15.99 18.54 8.58
N LEU A 29 16.80 19.41 9.16
CA LEU A 29 16.59 20.86 9.15
C LEU A 29 17.43 21.54 8.06
N LEU A 30 18.31 20.81 7.38
CA LEU A 30 19.12 21.30 6.28
C LEU A 30 18.34 21.43 4.96
N GLU A 31 17.23 20.71 4.86
CA GLU A 31 16.36 20.73 3.70
C GLU A 31 15.02 21.38 4.04
N LYS A 32 14.61 22.43 3.31
CA LYS A 32 13.37 23.19 3.57
C LYS A 32 12.11 22.32 3.67
N ASN A 33 12.02 21.27 2.85
CA ASN A 33 10.84 20.39 2.75
C ASN A 33 11.17 18.94 3.14
N ALA A 34 12.17 18.72 4.01
CA ALA A 34 12.50 17.36 4.47
C ALA A 34 11.28 16.70 5.11
N PRO A 35 10.94 15.49 4.73
CA PRO A 35 9.82 14.77 5.34
C PRO A 35 10.14 14.41 6.79
N LYS A 36 9.12 14.43 7.65
CA LYS A 36 9.19 13.76 8.95
C LYS A 36 9.21 12.25 8.70
N ILE A 37 10.13 11.55 9.35
CA ILE A 37 10.32 10.10 9.23
C ILE A 37 10.19 9.49 10.62
N SER A 38 9.62 8.32 10.70
CA SER A 38 9.57 7.55 11.94
C SER A 38 9.91 6.10 11.70
N HIS A 39 10.40 5.41 12.74
CA HIS A 39 10.53 3.96 12.73
C HIS A 39 10.62 3.39 14.14
N VAL A 40 10.21 2.13 14.26
CA VAL A 40 10.27 1.39 15.52
C VAL A 40 11.70 0.90 15.72
N ILE A 41 12.27 1.19 16.88
CA ILE A 41 13.58 0.72 17.34
C ILE A 41 13.33 -0.39 18.37
N ASN A 42 13.85 -1.55 18.08
CA ASN A 42 13.76 -2.73 18.92
C ASN A 42 15.09 -3.00 19.62
N GLU A 43 15.07 -3.88 20.58
CA GLU A 43 16.25 -4.36 21.29
C GLU A 43 17.35 -4.82 20.35
N GLY A 44 18.58 -4.32 20.53
CA GLY A 44 19.72 -4.53 19.65
C GLY A 44 19.83 -3.59 18.45
N ASP A 45 18.81 -2.78 18.16
CA ASP A 45 18.88 -1.79 17.10
C ASP A 45 19.64 -0.54 17.54
N SER A 46 20.21 0.16 16.56
CA SER A 46 20.82 1.48 16.81
C SER A 46 20.30 2.53 15.84
N VAL A 47 20.21 3.77 16.29
CA VAL A 47 19.87 4.94 15.47
C VAL A 47 20.97 6.00 15.60
N VAL A 48 21.36 6.58 14.47
CA VAL A 48 22.31 7.69 14.41
C VAL A 48 21.56 8.95 14.03
N THR A 49 21.72 9.99 14.86
CA THR A 49 21.20 11.33 14.61
C THR A 49 22.37 12.25 14.29
N LYS A 50 22.38 12.76 13.06
CA LYS A 50 23.42 13.71 12.58
C LYS A 50 23.15 15.12 13.07
N PRO A 51 24.13 16.03 13.03
CA PRO A 51 23.92 17.46 13.27
C PRO A 51 22.75 18.00 12.41
N ASN A 52 22.00 18.94 12.97
CA ASN A 52 20.84 19.58 12.35
C ASN A 52 19.71 18.61 11.94
N VAL A 53 19.59 17.49 12.65
CA VAL A 53 18.44 16.60 12.54
C VAL A 53 17.61 16.68 13.83
N ALA A 54 16.41 17.25 13.71
CA ALA A 54 15.44 17.21 14.80
C ALA A 54 15.01 15.77 15.07
N HIS A 55 14.94 15.36 16.33
CA HIS A 55 14.60 13.99 16.70
C HIS A 55 13.80 13.89 18.00
N THR A 56 13.04 12.80 18.09
CA THR A 56 12.20 12.47 19.25
C THR A 56 12.18 10.96 19.44
N MET A 57 12.22 10.51 20.68
CA MET A 57 12.03 9.11 21.08
C MET A 57 10.72 8.98 21.88
N VAL A 58 9.76 8.22 21.33
CA VAL A 58 8.49 7.91 22.00
C VAL A 58 8.56 6.47 22.48
N PHE A 59 8.74 6.29 23.78
CA PHE A 59 8.91 4.97 24.40
C PHE A 59 7.56 4.23 24.49
N THR A 60 7.55 3.00 24.00
CA THR A 60 6.42 2.08 24.01
C THR A 60 6.53 1.03 25.11
N LYS A 61 7.77 0.78 25.58
CA LYS A 61 8.11 -0.12 26.70
C LYS A 61 9.15 0.55 27.57
N ASP A 62 9.30 0.06 28.80
CA ASP A 62 10.44 0.43 29.67
C ASP A 62 11.73 0.03 28.95
N SER A 63 12.65 0.97 28.88
CA SER A 63 13.79 0.88 27.99
C SER A 63 15.11 1.27 28.65
N ILE A 64 16.16 0.53 28.29
CA ILE A 64 17.56 0.84 28.65
C ILE A 64 18.30 1.06 27.35
N PHE A 65 18.99 2.17 27.21
CA PHE A 65 19.78 2.48 26.01
C PHE A 65 21.09 3.17 26.36
N LEU A 66 22.07 2.99 25.50
CA LEU A 66 23.35 3.73 25.51
C LEU A 66 23.25 4.88 24.52
N ASN A 67 23.63 6.07 24.94
CA ASN A 67 23.75 7.24 24.07
C ASN A 67 25.22 7.62 23.93
N LEU A 68 25.77 7.43 22.75
CA LEU A 68 27.13 7.77 22.38
C LEU A 68 27.11 9.10 21.60
N VAL A 69 27.86 10.06 22.05
CA VAL A 69 27.92 11.42 21.49
C VAL A 69 29.29 11.69 20.90
N ARG A 70 29.34 12.22 19.69
CA ARG A 70 30.54 12.68 18.99
C ARG A 70 30.38 14.16 18.64
N GLY A 71 31.40 14.96 18.91
CA GLY A 71 31.44 16.41 18.68
C GLY A 71 31.70 17.18 19.97
N GLU A 72 32.05 18.44 19.81
CA GLU A 72 32.39 19.32 20.93
C GLU A 72 31.19 19.59 21.83
N ARG A 73 31.46 19.71 23.14
CA ARG A 73 30.49 19.99 24.16
C ARG A 73 30.99 21.17 24.99
N GLU A 74 30.62 22.37 24.57
CA GLU A 74 30.93 23.58 25.30
C GLU A 74 29.97 23.75 26.48
N HIS A 75 30.49 23.62 27.69
CA HIS A 75 29.67 23.72 28.89
C HIS A 75 29.09 25.12 29.12
N ASP A 76 29.81 26.17 28.74
CA ASP A 76 29.40 27.55 28.91
C ASP A 76 28.23 27.98 28.00
N ASN A 77 28.02 27.27 26.89
CA ASN A 77 26.93 27.48 25.95
C ASN A 77 25.93 26.34 25.95
N TYR A 78 25.75 25.67 27.08
CA TYR A 78 24.83 24.55 27.19
C TYR A 78 23.40 24.96 26.80
N GLY A 79 22.79 24.22 25.87
CA GLY A 79 21.48 24.49 25.30
C GLY A 79 21.52 25.32 24.03
N ILE A 80 22.48 26.21 23.84
CA ILE A 80 22.61 27.02 22.62
C ILE A 80 23.36 26.27 21.51
N THR A 81 24.53 25.70 21.85
CA THR A 81 25.37 24.97 20.89
C THR A 81 25.10 23.47 20.87
N HIS A 82 24.56 22.91 21.93
CA HIS A 82 24.37 21.48 22.11
C HIS A 82 22.96 20.97 21.78
N THR A 83 21.94 21.73 22.16
CA THR A 83 20.55 21.26 22.14
C THR A 83 19.58 22.42 21.94
N LEU A 84 18.87 22.44 20.84
CA LEU A 84 17.86 23.45 20.55
C LEU A 84 16.48 22.79 20.43
N PRO A 85 15.44 23.34 21.09
CA PRO A 85 14.09 22.79 21.06
C PRO A 85 13.54 22.73 19.63
N TYR A 86 12.97 21.59 19.24
CA TYR A 86 12.25 21.41 18.00
C TYR A 86 11.23 20.27 18.16
N PRO A 87 9.99 20.58 18.56
CA PRO A 87 8.99 19.55 18.84
C PRO A 87 8.52 18.88 17.54
N LEU A 88 8.77 17.57 17.40
CA LEU A 88 8.25 16.72 16.34
C LEU A 88 6.94 16.03 16.73
N VAL A 89 6.71 15.87 18.03
CA VAL A 89 5.51 15.25 18.61
C VAL A 89 5.07 16.07 19.80
N LEU A 90 3.82 16.47 19.83
CA LEU A 90 3.21 17.10 21.01
C LEU A 90 2.67 16.01 21.95
N ASP A 91 2.55 16.29 23.24
CA ASP A 91 2.08 15.32 24.22
C ASP A 91 0.67 14.78 23.92
N ASN A 92 -0.20 15.63 23.39
CA ASN A 92 -1.54 15.25 22.97
C ASN A 92 -1.55 14.29 21.76
N ASP A 93 -0.58 14.40 20.88
CA ASP A 93 -0.50 13.57 19.64
C ASP A 93 0.07 12.18 19.92
N ARG A 94 0.72 11.99 21.07
CA ARG A 94 1.39 10.73 21.43
C ARG A 94 0.43 9.54 21.46
N LYS A 95 -0.77 9.71 22.01
CA LYS A 95 -1.77 8.63 22.09
C LYS A 95 -2.23 8.21 20.71
N GLU A 96 -2.50 9.19 19.83
CA GLU A 96 -2.95 8.94 18.46
C GLU A 96 -1.83 8.29 17.64
N LEU A 97 -0.59 8.76 17.79
CA LEU A 97 0.59 8.14 17.19
C LEU A 97 0.67 6.65 17.54
N LEU A 98 0.64 6.32 18.85
CA LEU A 98 0.78 4.94 19.35
C LEU A 98 -0.36 4.03 18.90
N LYS A 99 -1.58 4.56 18.79
CA LYS A 99 -2.77 3.80 18.37
C LYS A 99 -2.63 3.21 16.98
N ASN A 100 -1.99 3.92 16.06
CA ASN A 100 -1.87 3.50 14.67
C ASN A 100 -0.72 2.51 14.43
N TYR A 101 0.29 2.45 15.29
CA TYR A 101 1.45 1.57 15.10
C TYR A 101 1.12 0.10 15.35
N LYS A 102 1.76 -0.78 14.57
CA LYS A 102 1.72 -2.25 14.68
C LYS A 102 3.12 -2.77 14.99
N PHE A 103 3.29 -3.23 16.21
CA PHE A 103 4.55 -3.75 16.75
C PHE A 103 4.75 -5.24 16.51
N GLU A 104 3.70 -5.91 16.03
CA GLU A 104 3.68 -7.34 15.77
C GLU A 104 3.30 -7.61 14.31
N CYS A 105 3.77 -8.73 13.80
CA CYS A 105 3.41 -9.20 12.48
C CYS A 105 1.93 -9.59 12.40
N ARG A 106 1.17 -8.96 11.49
CA ARG A 106 -0.26 -9.29 11.26
C ARG A 106 -0.49 -10.74 10.87
N SER A 107 0.52 -11.37 10.26
CA SER A 107 0.45 -12.77 9.82
C SER A 107 0.78 -13.76 10.94
N CYS A 108 1.78 -13.47 11.80
CA CYS A 108 2.31 -14.48 12.72
C CYS A 108 2.53 -14.04 14.17
N ASP A 109 2.12 -12.82 14.54
CA ASP A 109 2.26 -12.21 15.87
C ASP A 109 3.73 -12.06 16.36
N SER A 110 4.71 -12.38 15.52
CA SER A 110 6.11 -12.20 15.87
C SER A 110 6.46 -10.70 15.95
N THR A 111 7.24 -10.33 16.95
CA THR A 111 7.82 -8.98 17.08
C THR A 111 9.09 -8.79 16.26
N LYS A 112 9.57 -9.86 15.56
CA LYS A 112 10.79 -9.83 14.75
C LYS A 112 10.56 -9.11 13.41
N LEU A 113 10.18 -7.82 13.50
CA LEU A 113 9.98 -6.94 12.36
C LEU A 113 11.24 -6.11 12.11
N LYS A 114 11.69 -6.06 10.85
CA LYS A 114 12.81 -5.23 10.41
C LYS A 114 12.33 -4.27 9.32
N ARG A 115 12.75 -3.00 9.38
CA ARG A 115 12.40 -1.98 8.41
C ARG A 115 12.96 -2.31 7.03
N VAL A 116 12.14 -2.12 6.01
CA VAL A 116 12.51 -2.24 4.60
C VAL A 116 12.78 -0.85 4.01
N VAL A 117 11.76 0.01 4.04
CA VAL A 117 11.80 1.37 3.52
C VAL A 117 10.80 2.25 4.26
N SER A 118 11.12 3.53 4.43
CA SER A 118 10.18 4.56 4.88
C SER A 118 10.00 5.59 3.76
N LEU A 119 8.76 5.87 3.41
CA LEU A 119 8.40 6.92 2.46
C LEU A 119 8.03 8.24 3.18
N GLY A 120 8.32 8.32 4.49
CA GLY A 120 8.02 9.47 5.33
C GLY A 120 6.56 9.49 5.82
N TYR A 121 6.14 10.65 6.30
CA TYR A 121 4.74 10.92 6.64
C TYR A 121 4.01 11.34 5.37
N GLN A 122 2.93 10.64 5.05
CA GLN A 122 2.16 10.89 3.84
C GLN A 122 0.66 10.94 4.12
N PRO A 123 -0.11 11.67 3.29
CA PRO A 123 -1.56 11.66 3.37
C PRO A 123 -2.14 10.33 2.87
N LEU A 124 -3.42 10.10 3.17
CA LEU A 124 -4.16 8.99 2.55
C LEU A 124 -4.29 9.24 1.04
N ALA A 125 -3.81 8.29 0.24
CA ALA A 125 -3.59 8.48 -1.19
C ALA A 125 -4.85 8.82 -2.00
N ASN A 126 -6.03 8.36 -1.58
CA ASN A 126 -7.31 8.62 -2.23
C ASN A 126 -8.17 9.69 -1.53
N ASN A 127 -7.64 10.36 -0.50
CA ASN A 127 -8.36 11.41 0.23
C ASN A 127 -8.23 12.78 -0.47
N LEU A 128 -8.76 12.88 -1.70
CA LEU A 128 -8.69 14.08 -2.52
C LEU A 128 -9.46 15.24 -1.86
N SER A 129 -8.80 16.36 -1.59
CA SER A 129 -9.43 17.56 -1.03
C SER A 129 -10.15 18.37 -2.09
N LYS A 130 -11.20 19.12 -1.69
CA LYS A 130 -11.90 20.08 -2.55
C LYS A 130 -11.28 21.46 -2.46
N ASN A 131 -10.56 21.76 -1.38
CA ASN A 131 -9.94 23.04 -1.13
C ASN A 131 -8.41 22.88 -1.08
N LYS A 132 -7.68 23.75 -1.77
CA LYS A 132 -6.21 23.76 -1.79
C LYS A 132 -5.63 23.98 -0.39
N ASN A 133 -6.28 24.80 0.43
CA ASN A 133 -5.82 25.17 1.76
C ASN A 133 -6.25 24.19 2.87
N GLU A 134 -6.99 23.13 2.53
CA GLU A 134 -7.35 22.09 3.49
C GLU A 134 -6.11 21.29 3.90
N GLU A 135 -5.85 21.18 5.20
CA GLU A 135 -4.74 20.40 5.72
C GLU A 135 -5.04 18.91 5.61
N ASP A 136 -4.04 18.15 5.17
CA ASP A 136 -4.14 16.70 5.11
C ASP A 136 -3.65 16.07 6.41
N GLU A 137 -4.40 15.12 6.92
CA GLU A 137 -3.93 14.24 7.99
C GLU A 137 -2.81 13.33 7.44
N LEU A 138 -1.65 13.35 8.09
CA LEU A 138 -0.46 12.63 7.65
C LEU A 138 -0.17 11.44 8.55
N PHE A 139 0.15 10.30 7.96
CA PHE A 139 0.50 9.07 8.66
C PHE A 139 1.88 8.56 8.21
N PRO A 140 2.64 7.89 9.10
CA PRO A 140 3.85 7.21 8.69
C PRO A 140 3.56 6.20 7.57
N LEU A 141 4.39 6.19 6.53
CA LEU A 141 4.29 5.22 5.44
C LEU A 141 5.59 4.43 5.38
N GLU A 142 5.65 3.35 6.13
CA GLU A 142 6.83 2.51 6.29
C GLU A 142 6.48 1.05 6.13
N MET A 143 7.28 0.33 5.34
CA MET A 143 7.15 -1.11 5.16
C MET A 143 8.16 -1.86 6.01
N ASN A 144 7.70 -2.88 6.73
CA ASN A 144 8.49 -3.78 7.56
C ASN A 144 8.42 -5.22 7.03
N TYR A 145 9.51 -5.94 7.18
CA TYR A 145 9.66 -7.36 6.88
C TYR A 145 9.70 -8.18 8.17
N CYS A 146 8.92 -9.23 8.23
CA CYS A 146 8.95 -10.20 9.33
C CYS A 146 9.95 -11.31 9.05
N THR A 147 11.01 -11.42 9.87
CA THR A 147 12.03 -12.46 9.69
C THR A 147 11.55 -13.87 10.07
N ASN A 148 10.38 -13.98 10.73
CA ASN A 148 9.81 -15.27 11.14
C ASN A 148 8.94 -15.91 10.05
N CYS A 149 8.03 -15.15 9.40
CA CYS A 149 7.11 -15.71 8.40
C CYS A 149 7.29 -15.13 7.00
N HIS A 150 8.24 -14.23 6.82
CA HIS A 150 8.58 -13.57 5.56
C HIS A 150 7.46 -12.70 4.97
N ASN A 151 6.49 -12.29 5.80
CA ASN A 151 5.48 -11.31 5.39
C ASN A 151 6.05 -9.90 5.44
N CYS A 152 5.69 -9.06 4.47
CA CYS A 152 5.90 -7.62 4.54
C CYS A 152 4.59 -6.92 4.87
N GLN A 153 4.67 -5.85 5.68
CA GLN A 153 3.52 -5.10 6.16
C GLN A 153 3.84 -3.65 6.44
N LEU A 154 2.83 -2.78 6.46
CA LEU A 154 3.00 -1.42 6.98
C LEU A 154 3.20 -1.42 8.49
N SER A 155 4.05 -0.49 8.98
CA SER A 155 4.27 -0.25 10.41
C SER A 155 3.05 0.36 11.10
N VAL A 156 2.13 0.94 10.35
CA VAL A 156 0.89 1.54 10.86
C VAL A 156 -0.35 0.88 10.27
N ALA A 157 -1.48 1.04 10.94
CA ALA A 157 -2.81 0.70 10.42
C ALA A 157 -3.76 1.87 10.64
N VAL A 158 -4.00 2.64 9.61
CA VAL A 158 -5.05 3.65 9.64
C VAL A 158 -6.41 2.97 9.72
N GLU A 159 -7.35 3.55 10.45
CA GLU A 159 -8.69 2.97 10.63
C GLU A 159 -9.37 2.72 9.26
N PRO A 160 -9.81 1.47 8.96
CA PRO A 160 -10.39 1.13 7.65
C PRO A 160 -11.58 1.99 7.25
N LYS A 161 -12.36 2.48 8.22
CA LYS A 161 -13.49 3.37 7.94
C LYS A 161 -13.07 4.69 7.32
N LYS A 162 -11.91 5.26 7.69
CA LYS A 162 -11.39 6.49 7.09
C LYS A 162 -11.09 6.31 5.59
N MET A 163 -10.70 5.11 5.17
CA MET A 163 -10.27 4.83 3.79
C MET A 163 -11.37 4.21 2.92
N PHE A 164 -12.23 3.35 3.49
CA PHE A 164 -13.12 2.50 2.70
C PHE A 164 -14.61 2.77 2.87
N SER A 165 -15.05 3.74 3.71
CA SER A 165 -16.49 4.02 3.90
C SER A 165 -17.13 4.68 2.68
N ASN A 166 -16.38 5.50 1.94
CA ASN A 166 -16.78 6.13 0.70
C ASN A 166 -15.60 6.09 -0.28
N TYR A 167 -15.60 5.11 -1.16
CA TYR A 167 -14.47 4.80 -2.00
C TYR A 167 -14.66 5.31 -3.43
N LEU A 168 -13.69 6.08 -3.94
CA LEU A 168 -13.81 6.74 -5.24
C LEU A 168 -13.34 5.89 -6.42
N TYR A 169 -12.67 4.77 -6.16
CA TYR A 169 -12.18 3.90 -7.22
C TYR A 169 -13.26 2.93 -7.68
N LEU A 170 -13.63 3.03 -8.96
CA LEU A 170 -14.58 2.14 -9.64
C LEU A 170 -13.81 1.14 -10.50
N SER A 171 -13.83 -0.13 -10.11
CA SER A 171 -13.09 -1.18 -10.83
C SER A 171 -13.62 -1.41 -12.24
N SER A 172 -14.93 -1.22 -12.46
CA SER A 172 -15.58 -1.42 -13.77
C SER A 172 -15.22 -0.36 -14.83
N THR A 173 -14.60 0.77 -14.44
CA THR A 173 -14.20 1.81 -15.41
C THR A 173 -13.08 1.35 -16.35
N SER A 174 -12.18 0.48 -15.88
CA SER A 174 -11.08 -0.06 -16.66
C SER A 174 -11.53 -1.22 -17.57
N LYS A 175 -11.32 -1.08 -18.89
CA LYS A 175 -11.56 -2.18 -19.85
C LYS A 175 -10.70 -3.40 -19.51
N THR A 176 -9.44 -3.18 -19.20
CA THR A 176 -8.48 -4.25 -18.82
C THR A 176 -8.99 -5.08 -17.65
N PHE A 177 -9.58 -4.42 -16.61
CA PHE A 177 -10.17 -5.15 -15.48
C PHE A 177 -11.42 -5.93 -15.84
N ARG A 178 -12.30 -5.36 -16.65
CA ARG A 178 -13.50 -6.09 -17.13
C ARG A 178 -13.09 -7.35 -17.89
N ASP A 179 -12.17 -7.22 -18.85
CA ASP A 179 -11.66 -8.35 -19.65
C ASP A 179 -10.96 -9.42 -18.78
N HIS A 180 -10.24 -8.97 -17.75
CA HIS A 180 -9.60 -9.85 -16.75
C HIS A 180 -10.64 -10.69 -15.99
N PHE A 181 -11.69 -10.07 -15.45
CA PHE A 181 -12.71 -10.78 -14.68
C PHE A 181 -13.60 -11.64 -15.56
N ASP A 182 -13.88 -11.24 -16.80
CA ASP A 182 -14.57 -12.09 -17.78
C ASP A 182 -13.78 -13.38 -18.07
N SER A 183 -12.48 -13.24 -18.28
CA SER A 183 -11.58 -14.38 -18.52
C SER A 183 -11.46 -15.26 -17.29
N ALA A 184 -11.34 -14.65 -16.10
CA ALA A 184 -11.25 -15.36 -14.83
C ALA A 184 -12.52 -16.14 -14.53
N ALA A 185 -13.71 -15.56 -14.72
CA ALA A 185 -14.99 -16.23 -14.52
C ALA A 185 -15.15 -17.46 -15.43
N LYS A 186 -14.83 -17.33 -16.72
CA LYS A 186 -14.85 -18.46 -17.68
C LYS A 186 -13.92 -19.59 -17.23
N LYS A 187 -12.71 -19.24 -16.77
CA LYS A 187 -11.75 -20.21 -16.22
C LYS A 187 -12.32 -20.90 -14.98
N TYR A 188 -12.88 -20.15 -14.02
CA TYR A 188 -13.43 -20.74 -12.78
C TYR A 188 -14.61 -21.65 -13.08
N ILE A 189 -15.50 -21.26 -14.00
CA ILE A 189 -16.63 -22.10 -14.44
C ILE A 189 -16.16 -23.44 -14.95
N LYS A 190 -15.13 -23.44 -15.82
CA LYS A 190 -14.53 -24.65 -16.37
C LYS A 190 -13.84 -25.49 -15.31
N ASP A 191 -12.93 -24.88 -14.54
CA ASP A 191 -12.05 -25.58 -13.57
C ASP A 191 -12.85 -26.22 -12.43
N PHE A 192 -13.91 -25.55 -11.96
CA PHE A 192 -14.74 -26.01 -10.85
C PHE A 192 -16.06 -26.62 -11.28
N LYS A 193 -16.31 -26.76 -12.60
CA LYS A 193 -17.58 -27.30 -13.14
C LYS A 193 -18.81 -26.61 -12.54
N LEU A 194 -18.75 -25.26 -12.46
CA LEU A 194 -19.82 -24.48 -11.83
C LEU A 194 -21.11 -24.53 -12.64
N SER A 195 -22.25 -24.62 -11.95
CA SER A 195 -23.59 -24.66 -12.54
C SER A 195 -24.36 -23.37 -12.24
N PRO A 196 -24.97 -22.71 -13.24
CA PRO A 196 -25.73 -21.48 -13.03
C PRO A 196 -26.89 -21.61 -12.03
N LYS A 197 -27.49 -22.80 -11.93
CA LYS A 197 -28.64 -23.06 -11.03
C LYS A 197 -28.21 -23.44 -9.61
N LYS A 198 -27.07 -24.16 -9.44
CA LYS A 198 -26.70 -24.81 -8.17
C LYS A 198 -25.55 -24.13 -7.47
N SER A 199 -24.55 -23.61 -8.21
CA SER A 199 -23.32 -23.09 -7.62
C SER A 199 -23.55 -21.75 -6.95
N TYR A 200 -22.88 -21.54 -5.81
CA TYR A 200 -22.90 -20.32 -5.04
C TYR A 200 -21.52 -19.66 -5.03
N ILE A 201 -21.46 -18.41 -5.46
CA ILE A 201 -20.23 -17.63 -5.62
C ILE A 201 -20.30 -16.41 -4.72
N ILE A 202 -19.27 -16.17 -3.92
CA ILE A 202 -19.15 -14.98 -3.07
C ILE A 202 -17.91 -14.20 -3.53
N ASP A 203 -18.02 -12.87 -3.59
CA ASP A 203 -16.88 -11.98 -3.84
C ASP A 203 -16.73 -11.03 -2.65
N VAL A 204 -15.55 -11.05 -2.01
CA VAL A 204 -15.20 -10.23 -0.86
C VAL A 204 -14.42 -9.01 -1.32
N GLY A 205 -14.88 -7.80 -0.91
CA GLY A 205 -14.40 -6.54 -1.46
C GLY A 205 -14.87 -6.37 -2.90
N SER A 206 -16.17 -6.65 -3.14
CA SER A 206 -16.73 -6.80 -4.48
C SER A 206 -16.79 -5.51 -5.29
N ASN A 207 -16.43 -4.36 -4.71
CA ASN A 207 -16.48 -3.05 -5.33
C ASN A 207 -17.88 -2.80 -5.96
N ASP A 208 -17.94 -2.37 -7.20
CA ASP A 208 -19.18 -2.17 -7.97
C ASP A 208 -19.75 -3.44 -8.60
N GLY A 209 -19.24 -4.62 -8.20
CA GLY A 209 -19.69 -5.94 -8.66
C GLY A 209 -19.00 -6.45 -9.92
N VAL A 210 -17.89 -5.83 -10.33
CA VAL A 210 -17.19 -6.14 -11.59
C VAL A 210 -16.80 -7.62 -11.73
N ALA A 211 -16.34 -8.27 -10.66
CA ALA A 211 -15.97 -9.69 -10.69
C ALA A 211 -17.18 -10.64 -10.72
N LEU A 212 -18.35 -10.21 -10.21
CA LEU A 212 -19.59 -10.98 -10.22
C LEU A 212 -20.42 -10.77 -11.49
N LYS A 213 -20.20 -9.66 -12.21
CA LYS A 213 -20.94 -9.33 -13.42
C LYS A 213 -20.90 -10.44 -14.49
N PRO A 214 -19.75 -11.06 -14.82
CA PRO A 214 -19.69 -12.17 -15.78
C PRO A 214 -20.56 -13.36 -15.37
N PHE A 215 -20.62 -13.70 -14.09
CA PHE A 215 -21.48 -14.78 -13.61
C PHE A 215 -22.96 -14.42 -13.74
N LYS A 216 -23.31 -13.16 -13.40
CA LYS A 216 -24.68 -12.67 -13.59
C LYS A 216 -25.11 -12.75 -15.06
N ASP A 217 -24.26 -12.29 -15.99
CA ASP A 217 -24.54 -12.29 -17.42
C ASP A 217 -24.72 -13.73 -17.96
N LEU A 218 -23.99 -14.70 -17.40
CA LEU A 218 -24.13 -16.13 -17.61
C LEU A 218 -25.27 -16.79 -16.79
N LYS A 219 -26.17 -15.99 -16.23
CA LYS A 219 -27.40 -16.43 -15.51
C LYS A 219 -27.16 -17.24 -14.25
N TYR A 220 -26.04 -17.03 -13.55
CA TYR A 220 -25.83 -17.58 -12.22
C TYR A 220 -26.77 -16.90 -11.21
N LYS A 221 -27.60 -17.70 -10.54
CA LYS A 221 -28.64 -17.21 -9.60
C LYS A 221 -28.10 -16.89 -8.20
N ASN A 222 -27.10 -17.64 -7.75
CA ASN A 222 -26.57 -17.54 -6.39
C ASN A 222 -25.21 -16.86 -6.43
N ILE A 223 -25.21 -15.51 -6.49
CA ILE A 223 -24.02 -14.68 -6.40
C ILE A 223 -24.21 -13.66 -5.28
N LEU A 224 -23.14 -13.33 -4.53
CA LEU A 224 -23.18 -12.38 -3.44
C LEU A 224 -21.88 -11.57 -3.39
N GLY A 225 -21.97 -10.26 -3.44
CA GLY A 225 -20.88 -9.35 -3.11
C GLY A 225 -20.87 -9.00 -1.61
N ILE A 226 -19.69 -8.75 -1.06
CA ILE A 226 -19.51 -8.19 0.29
C ILE A 226 -18.64 -6.93 0.10
N GLU A 227 -19.19 -5.74 0.38
CA GLU A 227 -18.53 -4.47 0.09
C GLU A 227 -18.75 -3.46 1.23
N PRO A 228 -17.68 -2.97 1.90
CA PRO A 228 -17.80 -1.99 2.97
C PRO A 228 -18.20 -0.60 2.49
N ALA A 229 -17.79 -0.18 1.29
CA ALA A 229 -18.10 1.15 0.74
C ALA A 229 -19.58 1.24 0.35
N LYS A 230 -20.31 2.09 1.06
CA LYS A 230 -21.78 2.26 0.87
C LYS A 230 -22.13 2.68 -0.56
N ASN A 231 -21.37 3.59 -1.14
CA ASN A 231 -21.58 4.08 -2.51
C ASN A 231 -21.42 2.95 -3.54
N LEU A 232 -20.39 2.09 -3.40
CA LEU A 232 -20.12 0.99 -4.32
C LEU A 232 -21.13 -0.14 -4.18
N ALA A 233 -21.44 -0.55 -2.95
CA ALA A 233 -22.49 -1.54 -2.68
C ALA A 233 -23.85 -1.11 -3.26
N LYS A 234 -24.18 0.19 -3.20
CA LYS A 234 -25.38 0.76 -3.82
C LYS A 234 -25.36 0.63 -5.34
N LEU A 235 -24.20 0.89 -5.98
CA LEU A 235 -24.05 0.73 -7.44
C LEU A 235 -24.21 -0.73 -7.86
N ALA A 236 -23.54 -1.67 -7.20
CA ALA A 236 -23.66 -3.09 -7.48
C ALA A 236 -25.11 -3.59 -7.36
N ASN A 237 -25.82 -3.19 -6.29
CA ASN A 237 -27.22 -3.55 -6.10
C ASN A 237 -28.14 -2.92 -7.17
N LYS A 238 -27.87 -1.70 -7.64
CA LYS A 238 -28.57 -1.07 -8.76
C LYS A 238 -28.43 -1.90 -10.05
N GLU A 239 -27.23 -2.44 -10.25
CA GLU A 239 -26.92 -3.37 -11.36
C GLU A 239 -27.47 -4.79 -11.10
N LYS A 240 -28.35 -5.00 -10.11
CA LYS A 240 -28.92 -6.30 -9.73
C LYS A 240 -27.88 -7.36 -9.34
N ILE A 241 -26.72 -6.95 -8.83
CA ILE A 241 -25.73 -7.82 -8.19
C ILE A 241 -25.92 -7.69 -6.69
N LYS A 242 -26.56 -8.71 -6.07
CA LYS A 242 -26.83 -8.70 -4.63
C LYS A 242 -25.54 -8.48 -3.85
N THR A 243 -25.46 -7.40 -3.09
CA THR A 243 -24.26 -7.01 -2.33
C THR A 243 -24.62 -6.65 -0.90
N PHE A 244 -23.97 -7.32 0.04
CA PHE A 244 -24.04 -7.01 1.47
C PHE A 244 -23.11 -5.83 1.76
N ASN A 245 -23.65 -4.74 2.31
CA ASN A 245 -22.84 -3.58 2.67
C ASN A 245 -22.25 -3.76 4.08
N GLY A 246 -20.95 -4.01 4.16
CA GLY A 246 -20.21 -4.16 5.40
C GLY A 246 -18.87 -4.88 5.23
N PHE A 247 -18.02 -4.77 6.24
CA PHE A 247 -16.77 -5.52 6.30
C PHE A 247 -17.03 -7.01 6.56
N LEU A 248 -16.20 -7.89 5.99
CA LEU A 248 -16.19 -9.31 6.34
C LEU A 248 -15.50 -9.49 7.70
N ASN A 249 -16.30 -9.81 8.70
CA ASN A 249 -15.86 -10.13 10.06
C ASN A 249 -16.81 -11.15 10.70
N SER A 250 -16.48 -11.64 11.87
CA SER A 250 -17.24 -12.67 12.58
C SER A 250 -18.69 -12.25 12.90
N LYS A 251 -18.91 -10.95 13.17
CA LYS A 251 -20.25 -10.39 13.42
C LYS A 251 -21.13 -10.44 12.16
N ASN A 252 -20.59 -9.98 11.03
CA ASN A 252 -21.32 -9.90 9.78
C ASN A 252 -21.44 -11.26 9.09
N LEU A 253 -20.51 -12.19 9.32
CA LEU A 253 -20.59 -13.56 8.80
C LEU A 253 -21.86 -14.29 9.21
N LYS A 254 -22.45 -13.97 10.38
CA LYS A 254 -23.72 -14.55 10.85
C LYS A 254 -24.91 -14.21 9.93
N LYS A 255 -24.81 -13.12 9.15
CA LYS A 255 -25.84 -12.65 8.21
C LYS A 255 -25.64 -13.15 6.79
N ILE A 256 -24.53 -13.87 6.52
CA ILE A 256 -24.14 -14.32 5.19
C ILE A 256 -24.40 -15.83 5.10
N LYS A 257 -25.07 -16.24 4.00
CA LYS A 257 -25.25 -17.67 3.71
C LYS A 257 -23.89 -18.32 3.46
N LYS A 258 -23.63 -19.44 4.09
CA LYS A 258 -22.42 -20.26 3.95
C LYS A 258 -22.58 -21.30 2.83
N ASN A 259 -21.59 -22.18 2.68
CA ASN A 259 -21.54 -23.26 1.69
C ASN A 259 -21.34 -22.79 0.25
N ALA A 260 -20.47 -21.79 0.05
CA ALA A 260 -20.08 -21.35 -1.27
C ALA A 260 -19.22 -22.39 -1.99
N ASP A 261 -19.39 -22.50 -3.30
CA ASP A 261 -18.51 -23.28 -4.18
C ASP A 261 -17.17 -22.59 -4.32
N ILE A 262 -17.21 -21.27 -4.54
CA ILE A 262 -16.01 -20.43 -4.57
C ILE A 262 -16.24 -19.14 -3.78
N VAL A 263 -15.18 -18.68 -3.13
CA VAL A 263 -15.08 -17.38 -2.50
C VAL A 263 -13.93 -16.64 -3.15
N LEU A 264 -14.23 -15.51 -3.77
CA LEU A 264 -13.26 -14.64 -4.42
C LEU A 264 -12.80 -13.54 -3.46
N ALA A 265 -11.55 -13.11 -3.56
CA ALA A 265 -10.99 -11.96 -2.87
C ALA A 265 -9.90 -11.33 -3.72
N SER A 266 -10.30 -10.53 -4.72
CA SER A 266 -9.38 -9.94 -5.69
C SER A 266 -8.94 -8.54 -5.27
N ASN A 267 -7.63 -8.36 -4.99
CA ASN A 267 -7.02 -7.10 -4.56
C ASN A 267 -7.63 -6.52 -3.27
N VAL A 268 -8.11 -7.37 -2.37
CA VAL A 268 -8.69 -6.98 -1.09
C VAL A 268 -7.97 -7.60 0.10
N PHE A 269 -7.35 -8.78 -0.06
CA PHE A 269 -6.69 -9.47 1.05
C PHE A 269 -5.50 -8.69 1.62
N ALA A 270 -4.80 -7.92 0.78
CA ALA A 270 -3.75 -6.99 1.20
C ALA A 270 -4.29 -5.80 2.02
N HIS A 271 -5.57 -5.46 1.87
CA HIS A 271 -6.23 -4.33 2.51
C HIS A 271 -6.85 -4.66 3.89
N SER A 272 -6.61 -5.85 4.42
CA SER A 272 -7.12 -6.21 5.75
C SER A 272 -6.06 -6.01 6.83
N ASN A 273 -6.40 -5.23 7.86
CA ASN A 273 -5.62 -5.19 9.10
C ASN A 273 -5.89 -6.44 9.95
N GLU A 274 -7.12 -6.98 9.89
CA GLU A 274 -7.58 -8.14 10.65
C GLU A 274 -7.51 -9.42 9.77
N LEU A 275 -6.30 -9.75 9.29
CA LEU A 275 -6.06 -10.84 8.34
C LEU A 275 -6.59 -12.20 8.79
N LYS A 276 -6.36 -12.52 10.07
CA LYS A 276 -6.73 -13.83 10.64
C LYS A 276 -8.24 -13.99 10.72
N GLU A 277 -8.95 -12.93 11.11
CA GLU A 277 -10.40 -12.91 11.14
C GLU A 277 -10.98 -13.05 9.74
N MET A 278 -10.44 -12.28 8.78
CA MET A 278 -10.86 -12.33 7.38
C MET A 278 -10.67 -13.73 6.79
N ALA A 279 -9.48 -14.33 6.95
CA ALA A 279 -9.19 -15.69 6.47
C ALA A 279 -10.09 -16.73 7.12
N SER A 280 -10.27 -16.67 8.45
CA SER A 280 -11.20 -17.55 9.19
C SER A 280 -12.63 -17.43 8.68
N CYS A 281 -13.11 -16.21 8.42
CA CYS A 281 -14.44 -15.99 7.85
C CYS A 281 -14.56 -16.59 6.44
N MET A 282 -13.56 -16.39 5.57
CA MET A 282 -13.55 -16.95 4.22
C MET A 282 -13.57 -18.48 4.24
N LEU A 283 -12.76 -19.12 5.11
CA LEU A 283 -12.73 -20.58 5.30
C LEU A 283 -14.07 -21.14 5.80
N LYS A 284 -14.80 -20.39 6.65
CA LYS A 284 -16.13 -20.76 7.13
C LYS A 284 -17.23 -20.57 6.11
N MET A 285 -17.00 -19.79 5.05
CA MET A 285 -18.00 -19.55 4.00
C MET A 285 -18.00 -20.64 2.92
N ILE A 286 -16.88 -21.30 2.67
CA ILE A 286 -16.80 -22.36 1.65
C ILE A 286 -17.41 -23.68 2.15
N LYS A 287 -17.98 -24.46 1.21
CA LYS A 287 -18.36 -25.86 1.45
C LYS A 287 -17.13 -26.76 1.56
N LYS A 288 -17.30 -28.00 2.03
CA LYS A 288 -16.21 -29.00 2.23
C LYS A 288 -15.22 -29.10 1.04
N ASN A 289 -15.72 -29.03 -0.20
CA ASN A 289 -14.89 -29.08 -1.41
C ASN A 289 -14.79 -27.71 -2.10
N GLY A 290 -15.22 -26.65 -1.45
CA GLY A 290 -15.14 -25.27 -1.97
C GLY A 290 -13.70 -24.79 -2.06
N THR A 291 -13.51 -23.71 -2.80
CA THR A 291 -12.19 -23.09 -2.98
C THR A 291 -12.26 -21.59 -2.70
N ILE A 292 -11.28 -21.07 -1.98
CA ILE A 292 -11.03 -19.64 -1.89
C ILE A 292 -10.02 -19.28 -2.98
N ILE A 293 -10.31 -18.21 -3.73
CA ILE A 293 -9.43 -17.70 -4.77
C ILE A 293 -9.06 -16.26 -4.39
N ILE A 294 -7.77 -16.04 -4.16
CA ILE A 294 -7.25 -14.74 -3.75
C ILE A 294 -6.31 -14.21 -4.82
N GLU A 295 -6.52 -12.96 -5.23
CA GLU A 295 -5.56 -12.23 -6.05
C GLU A 295 -4.93 -11.11 -5.24
N VAL A 296 -3.60 -11.04 -5.23
CA VAL A 296 -2.81 -10.01 -4.56
C VAL A 296 -1.62 -9.62 -5.40
N GLN A 297 -1.13 -8.40 -5.25
CA GLN A 297 0.15 -8.01 -5.85
C GLN A 297 1.27 -8.94 -5.35
N HIS A 298 2.13 -9.35 -6.28
CA HIS A 298 3.26 -10.22 -5.95
C HIS A 298 4.44 -9.40 -5.44
N LEU A 299 4.80 -9.56 -4.18
CA LEU A 299 5.91 -8.86 -3.55
C LEU A 299 7.23 -9.02 -4.33
N LEU A 300 7.47 -10.21 -4.92
CA LEU A 300 8.64 -10.45 -5.77
C LEU A 300 8.76 -9.40 -6.88
N ASN A 301 7.65 -9.10 -7.59
CA ASN A 301 7.65 -8.11 -8.66
C ASN A 301 7.86 -6.70 -8.11
N THR A 302 7.22 -6.38 -6.97
CA THR A 302 7.44 -5.08 -6.30
C THR A 302 8.92 -4.84 -5.99
N LEU A 303 9.62 -5.86 -5.47
CA LEU A 303 11.06 -5.77 -5.15
C LEU A 303 11.93 -5.74 -6.40
N LYS A 304 11.62 -6.57 -7.40
CA LYS A 304 12.39 -6.71 -8.64
C LYS A 304 12.29 -5.48 -9.52
N ASP A 305 11.06 -4.96 -9.68
CA ASP A 305 10.75 -3.87 -10.60
C ASP A 305 10.74 -2.50 -9.89
N LEU A 306 11.17 -2.46 -8.62
CA LEU A 306 11.27 -1.27 -7.77
C LEU A 306 9.98 -0.44 -7.75
N THR A 307 8.81 -1.10 -7.76
CA THR A 307 7.50 -0.43 -7.77
C THR A 307 7.06 -0.02 -6.36
N PHE A 308 7.87 0.83 -5.72
CA PHE A 308 7.66 1.32 -4.35
C PHE A 308 6.37 2.13 -4.19
N ASP A 309 5.83 2.69 -5.27
CA ASP A 309 4.58 3.43 -5.31
C ASP A 309 3.34 2.57 -5.03
N ASN A 310 3.50 1.24 -5.01
CA ASN A 310 2.53 0.30 -4.46
C ASN A 310 2.44 0.35 -2.92
N ILE A 311 3.38 1.03 -2.25
CA ILE A 311 3.39 1.20 -0.79
C ILE A 311 2.54 2.42 -0.45
N TYR A 312 1.27 2.21 -0.05
CA TYR A 312 0.36 3.24 0.44
C TYR A 312 -0.59 2.65 1.49
N HIS A 313 -1.24 3.50 2.28
CA HIS A 313 -1.90 3.11 3.53
C HIS A 313 -3.01 2.07 3.38
N GLU A 314 -3.61 1.93 2.21
CA GLU A 314 -4.63 0.91 1.94
C GLU A 314 -4.04 -0.50 1.85
N HIS A 315 -2.75 -0.64 1.49
CA HIS A 315 -2.03 -1.91 1.41
C HIS A 315 -1.35 -2.24 2.74
N TYR A 316 -2.07 -2.76 3.70
CA TYR A 316 -1.47 -3.15 4.99
C TYR A 316 -0.44 -4.26 4.90
N ASN A 317 -0.52 -5.11 3.85
CA ASN A 317 0.32 -6.30 3.67
C ASN A 317 0.79 -6.46 2.22
N TYR A 318 2.01 -6.98 2.07
CA TYR A 318 2.66 -7.24 0.77
C TYR A 318 3.05 -8.71 0.72
N TRP A 319 2.48 -9.44 -0.24
CA TRP A 319 2.47 -10.89 -0.23
C TRP A 319 3.43 -11.51 -1.23
N SER A 320 4.27 -12.43 -0.76
CA SER A 320 4.89 -13.47 -1.57
C SER A 320 4.12 -14.80 -1.42
N LEU A 321 4.33 -15.75 -2.32
CA LEU A 321 3.76 -17.08 -2.15
C LEU A 321 4.30 -17.74 -0.88
N THR A 322 5.59 -17.54 -0.59
CA THR A 322 6.24 -18.00 0.66
C THR A 322 5.48 -17.53 1.90
N SER A 323 5.17 -16.22 1.99
CA SER A 323 4.44 -15.70 3.16
C SER A 323 2.97 -16.13 3.21
N LEU A 324 2.31 -16.29 2.06
CA LEU A 324 0.94 -16.80 1.98
C LEU A 324 0.85 -18.27 2.42
N VAL A 325 1.78 -19.12 2.00
CA VAL A 325 1.86 -20.52 2.45
C VAL A 325 2.05 -20.58 3.97
N ASN A 326 3.00 -19.82 4.51
CA ASN A 326 3.21 -19.73 5.96
C ASN A 326 1.98 -19.22 6.72
N PHE A 327 1.21 -18.30 6.11
CA PHE A 327 -0.02 -17.79 6.70
C PHE A 327 -1.14 -18.85 6.72
N PHE A 328 -1.47 -19.47 5.57
CA PHE A 328 -2.59 -20.40 5.48
C PHE A 328 -2.35 -21.73 6.18
N ASN A 329 -1.09 -22.17 6.31
CA ASN A 329 -0.72 -23.36 7.10
C ASN A 329 -1.20 -23.27 8.55
N LYS A 330 -1.29 -22.06 9.14
CA LYS A 330 -1.80 -21.86 10.51
C LYS A 330 -3.29 -22.17 10.67
N PHE A 331 -4.02 -22.19 9.56
CA PHE A 331 -5.45 -22.53 9.52
C PHE A 331 -5.70 -23.96 9.06
N SER A 332 -4.63 -24.78 8.94
CA SER A 332 -4.70 -26.11 8.31
C SER A 332 -5.29 -26.04 6.89
N ALA A 333 -5.18 -24.91 6.22
CA ALA A 333 -5.63 -24.67 4.86
C ALA A 333 -4.45 -24.73 3.89
N ILE A 334 -4.65 -25.36 2.74
CA ILE A 334 -3.59 -25.59 1.77
C ILE A 334 -3.78 -24.74 0.53
N ILE A 335 -2.74 -23.99 0.16
CA ILE A 335 -2.63 -23.38 -1.16
C ILE A 335 -2.19 -24.51 -2.11
N TYR A 336 -3.10 -24.98 -2.96
CA TYR A 336 -2.81 -26.12 -3.82
C TYR A 336 -2.45 -25.74 -5.26
N ARG A 337 -2.78 -24.50 -5.69
CA ARG A 337 -2.45 -23.93 -7.00
C ARG A 337 -2.09 -22.45 -6.85
N ALA A 338 -1.16 -21.96 -7.64
CA ALA A 338 -0.86 -20.55 -7.77
C ALA A 338 -0.57 -20.19 -9.24
N GLU A 339 -0.95 -18.99 -9.65
CA GLU A 339 -0.77 -18.48 -11.01
C GLU A 339 -0.22 -17.06 -10.94
N LYS A 340 0.71 -16.71 -11.84
CA LYS A 340 1.14 -15.33 -12.05
C LYS A 340 0.16 -14.65 -13.00
N ILE A 341 -0.27 -13.44 -12.66
CA ILE A 341 -1.26 -12.66 -13.39
C ILE A 341 -0.66 -11.31 -13.77
N ASN A 342 -0.83 -10.89 -15.04
CA ASN A 342 -0.32 -9.61 -15.53
C ASN A 342 -1.28 -8.45 -15.21
N THR A 343 -1.66 -8.30 -13.94
CA THR A 343 -2.45 -7.15 -13.47
C THR A 343 -1.65 -6.39 -12.43
N HIS A 344 -1.85 -5.08 -12.32
CA HIS A 344 -1.21 -4.20 -11.32
C HIS A 344 0.34 -4.24 -11.28
N GLY A 345 1.00 -4.57 -12.39
CA GLY A 345 2.47 -4.75 -12.42
C GLY A 345 2.91 -6.13 -11.96
N GLY A 346 2.01 -7.11 -12.02
CA GLY A 346 2.25 -8.51 -11.67
C GLY A 346 1.64 -8.90 -10.33
N SER A 347 0.73 -9.86 -10.39
CA SER A 347 -0.03 -10.38 -9.25
C SER A 347 0.09 -11.89 -9.13
N LEU A 348 -0.22 -12.40 -7.94
CA LEU A 348 -0.44 -13.83 -7.68
C LEU A 348 -1.94 -14.08 -7.53
N ARG A 349 -2.42 -15.12 -8.20
CA ARG A 349 -3.73 -15.74 -7.93
C ARG A 349 -3.45 -17.07 -7.23
N ILE A 350 -3.93 -17.23 -6.01
CA ILE A 350 -3.79 -18.47 -5.24
C ILE A 350 -5.14 -19.14 -5.03
N TYR A 351 -5.12 -20.45 -4.96
CA TYR A 351 -6.28 -21.29 -4.75
C TYR A 351 -6.12 -22.08 -3.45
N VAL A 352 -7.02 -21.82 -2.50
CA VAL A 352 -6.92 -22.34 -1.12
C VAL A 352 -8.08 -23.28 -0.83
N LYS A 353 -7.81 -24.42 -0.20
CA LYS A 353 -8.80 -25.37 0.32
C LYS A 353 -8.58 -25.65 1.80
N ASN A 354 -9.68 -25.86 2.51
CA ASN A 354 -9.69 -26.39 3.87
C ASN A 354 -9.72 -27.94 3.79
N ASN A 355 -8.69 -28.53 3.20
CA ASN A 355 -8.59 -29.99 3.03
C ASN A 355 -7.11 -30.39 2.90
N SER A 356 -6.58 -31.07 3.91
CA SER A 356 -5.20 -31.53 3.97
C SER A 356 -4.85 -32.60 2.92
N LYS A 357 -5.84 -33.26 2.31
CA LYS A 357 -5.64 -34.31 1.31
C LYS A 357 -5.63 -33.78 -0.13
N VAL A 358 -5.71 -32.47 -0.36
CA VAL A 358 -5.66 -31.91 -1.70
C VAL A 358 -4.24 -32.06 -2.29
N LYS A 359 -4.15 -32.52 -3.55
CA LYS A 359 -2.88 -32.61 -4.27
C LYS A 359 -2.39 -31.22 -4.64
N VAL A 360 -1.19 -30.88 -4.19
CA VAL A 360 -0.53 -29.61 -4.51
C VAL A 360 0.04 -29.68 -5.93
N GLU A 361 -0.25 -28.67 -6.73
CA GLU A 361 0.20 -28.59 -8.13
C GLU A 361 1.65 -28.12 -8.25
N LYS A 362 2.29 -28.45 -9.39
CA LYS A 362 3.69 -28.09 -9.68
C LYS A 362 3.93 -26.58 -9.65
N SER A 363 2.92 -25.78 -9.96
CA SER A 363 2.97 -24.31 -9.96
C SER A 363 3.44 -23.71 -8.63
N ILE A 364 3.04 -24.33 -7.50
CA ILE A 364 3.49 -23.91 -6.16
C ILE A 364 5.01 -24.03 -6.04
N LYS A 365 5.57 -25.20 -6.36
CA LYS A 365 7.03 -25.44 -6.26
C LYS A 365 7.82 -24.50 -7.19
N GLN A 366 7.29 -24.27 -8.40
CA GLN A 366 7.94 -23.38 -9.38
C GLN A 366 8.06 -21.95 -8.86
N ILE A 367 6.97 -21.38 -8.34
CA ILE A 367 6.96 -19.99 -7.84
C ILE A 367 7.78 -19.87 -6.54
N LEU A 368 7.68 -20.84 -5.62
CA LEU A 368 8.50 -20.85 -4.39
C LEU A 368 10.00 -20.91 -4.70
N ASN A 369 10.42 -21.72 -5.68
CA ASN A 369 11.81 -21.77 -6.11
C ASN A 369 12.29 -20.46 -6.74
N GLU A 370 11.43 -19.76 -7.49
CA GLU A 370 11.75 -18.45 -8.04
C GLU A 370 11.93 -17.40 -6.93
N GLU A 371 11.02 -17.38 -5.96
CA GLU A 371 11.11 -16.49 -4.79
C GLU A 371 12.36 -16.77 -3.96
N GLU A 372 12.71 -18.03 -3.77
CA GLU A 372 13.91 -18.42 -3.03
C GLU A 372 15.19 -18.01 -3.74
N LYS A 373 15.29 -18.24 -5.07
CA LYS A 373 16.43 -17.80 -5.89
C LYS A 373 16.60 -16.29 -5.89
N PHE A 374 15.52 -15.52 -5.83
CA PHE A 374 15.56 -14.07 -5.71
C PHE A 374 15.97 -13.59 -4.31
N GLY A 375 15.83 -14.42 -3.29
CA GLY A 375 16.17 -14.09 -1.91
C GLY A 375 15.02 -13.51 -1.10
N ILE A 376 13.76 -13.89 -1.34
CA ILE A 376 12.59 -13.45 -0.57
C ILE A 376 12.72 -13.74 0.94
N LYS A 377 13.47 -14.75 1.33
CA LYS A 377 13.75 -15.08 2.74
C LYS A 377 14.95 -14.34 3.31
N ASN A 378 15.71 -13.61 2.48
CA ASN A 378 16.91 -12.91 2.90
C ASN A 378 16.62 -11.41 3.16
N TYR A 379 16.84 -10.94 4.38
CA TYR A 379 16.63 -9.54 4.74
C TYR A 379 17.49 -8.55 3.92
N GLN A 380 18.68 -8.97 3.46
CA GLN A 380 19.55 -8.11 2.65
C GLN A 380 18.88 -7.69 1.32
N THR A 381 18.03 -8.55 0.73
CA THR A 381 17.23 -8.22 -0.45
C THR A 381 16.36 -6.98 -0.21
N TYR A 382 15.76 -6.90 0.96
CA TYR A 382 14.90 -5.78 1.37
C TYR A 382 15.68 -4.51 1.69
N VAL A 383 16.86 -4.65 2.30
CA VAL A 383 17.78 -3.53 2.53
C VAL A 383 18.22 -2.92 1.19
N ASN A 384 18.56 -3.75 0.22
CA ASN A 384 18.95 -3.30 -1.12
C ASN A 384 17.79 -2.59 -1.83
N PHE A 385 16.58 -3.15 -1.78
CA PHE A 385 15.38 -2.50 -2.30
C PHE A 385 15.19 -1.10 -1.70
N GLY A 386 15.27 -0.97 -0.36
CA GLY A 386 15.14 0.34 0.29
C GLY A 386 16.18 1.36 -0.19
N LYS A 387 17.44 0.94 -0.38
CA LYS A 387 18.50 1.80 -0.90
C LYS A 387 18.20 2.27 -2.32
N GLU A 388 17.76 1.38 -3.21
CA GLU A 388 17.44 1.73 -4.60
C GLU A 388 16.22 2.66 -4.68
N VAL A 389 15.20 2.48 -3.83
CA VAL A 389 14.04 3.37 -3.75
C VAL A 389 14.44 4.81 -3.40
N TYR A 390 15.40 5.02 -2.49
CA TYR A 390 15.90 6.37 -2.19
C TYR A 390 16.71 6.95 -3.35
N LYS A 391 17.50 6.16 -4.08
CA LYS A 391 18.19 6.63 -5.28
C LYS A 391 17.20 7.07 -6.37
N ILE A 392 16.12 6.30 -6.58
CA ILE A 392 15.04 6.67 -7.52
C ILE A 392 14.45 8.01 -7.12
N ARG A 393 14.10 8.21 -5.83
CA ARG A 393 13.58 9.48 -5.33
C ARG A 393 14.48 10.66 -5.74
N ASP A 394 15.76 10.54 -5.45
CA ASP A 394 16.71 11.64 -5.66
C ASP A 394 16.89 11.93 -7.17
N LYS A 395 16.95 10.89 -8.01
CA LYS A 395 17.04 11.03 -9.48
C LYS A 395 15.79 11.68 -10.07
N VAL A 396 14.61 11.14 -9.74
CA VAL A 396 13.34 11.66 -10.29
C VAL A 396 13.12 13.10 -9.88
N ARG A 397 13.40 13.45 -8.61
CA ARG A 397 13.32 14.81 -8.11
C ARG A 397 14.24 15.74 -8.91
N ALA A 398 15.51 15.36 -9.07
CA ALA A 398 16.49 16.15 -9.84
C ALA A 398 16.05 16.33 -11.30
N ASN A 399 15.60 15.26 -11.96
CA ASN A 399 15.17 15.28 -13.35
C ASN A 399 13.93 16.18 -13.55
N ILE A 400 12.89 16.03 -12.72
CA ILE A 400 11.67 16.86 -12.81
C ILE A 400 11.99 18.33 -12.52
N THR A 401 12.80 18.62 -11.48
CA THR A 401 13.22 19.99 -11.16
C THR A 401 14.02 20.62 -12.29
N LYS A 402 14.88 19.84 -12.97
CA LYS A 402 15.61 20.33 -14.16
C LYS A 402 14.67 20.62 -15.33
N LEU A 403 13.75 19.69 -15.62
CA LEU A 403 12.79 19.83 -16.72
C LEU A 403 11.83 21.00 -16.53
N SER A 404 11.39 21.28 -15.29
CA SER A 404 10.45 22.36 -14.98
C SER A 404 11.00 23.76 -15.19
N LYS A 405 12.33 23.93 -15.26
CA LYS A 405 12.96 25.25 -15.50
C LYS A 405 12.69 25.81 -16.90
N SER A 406 12.48 24.95 -17.90
CA SER A 406 12.33 25.34 -19.31
C SER A 406 11.09 24.75 -19.97
N ASN A 407 10.27 23.98 -19.26
CA ASN A 407 9.10 23.34 -19.81
C ASN A 407 7.88 23.54 -18.91
N LYS A 408 6.73 23.72 -19.54
CA LYS A 408 5.42 23.62 -18.88
C LYS A 408 5.04 22.15 -18.75
N ILE A 409 5.02 21.65 -17.52
CA ILE A 409 4.79 20.22 -17.21
C ILE A 409 3.41 20.01 -16.61
N ILE A 410 2.70 19.01 -17.13
CA ILE A 410 1.49 18.48 -16.50
C ILE A 410 1.65 17.00 -16.15
N GLY A 411 0.86 16.51 -15.20
CA GLY A 411 0.69 15.07 -14.93
C GLY A 411 -0.50 14.50 -15.70
N TYR A 412 -0.53 13.19 -15.93
CA TYR A 412 -1.72 12.48 -16.42
C TYR A 412 -2.00 11.24 -15.57
N GLY A 413 -3.23 11.18 -15.06
CA GLY A 413 -3.73 10.15 -14.15
C GLY A 413 -3.39 10.43 -12.68
N SER A 414 -4.38 10.28 -11.80
CA SER A 414 -4.25 10.45 -10.34
C SER A 414 -4.58 9.15 -9.58
N PRO A 415 -3.94 8.01 -9.90
CA PRO A 415 -4.09 6.81 -9.07
C PRO A 415 -3.43 7.01 -7.70
N ALA A 416 -3.76 6.16 -6.70
CA ALA A 416 -3.13 6.19 -5.38
C ALA A 416 -1.59 6.16 -5.44
N LYS A 417 -1.03 5.41 -6.40
CA LYS A 417 0.41 5.34 -6.68
C LYS A 417 1.02 6.71 -7.00
N ALA A 418 0.32 7.54 -7.80
CA ALA A 418 0.79 8.89 -8.15
C ALA A 418 0.87 9.78 -6.91
N THR A 419 -0.13 9.72 -6.01
CA THR A 419 -0.09 10.45 -4.74
C THR A 419 1.13 10.05 -3.93
N THR A 420 1.36 8.75 -3.75
CA THR A 420 2.52 8.23 -3.02
C THR A 420 3.84 8.69 -3.64
N ALA A 421 3.99 8.52 -4.95
CA ALA A 421 5.23 8.85 -5.66
C ALA A 421 5.54 10.35 -5.58
N LEU A 422 4.59 11.23 -5.92
CA LEU A 422 4.81 12.68 -5.94
C LEU A 422 5.09 13.24 -4.53
N ASN A 423 4.39 12.74 -3.50
CA ASN A 423 4.71 13.10 -2.12
C ASN A 423 6.12 12.63 -1.71
N PHE A 424 6.51 11.40 -2.06
CA PHE A 424 7.83 10.87 -1.74
C PHE A 424 8.96 11.61 -2.48
N PHE A 425 8.73 12.01 -3.72
CA PHE A 425 9.66 12.82 -4.49
C PHE A 425 9.70 14.29 -4.03
N GLY A 426 8.67 14.76 -3.33
CA GLY A 426 8.51 16.16 -2.93
C GLY A 426 8.23 17.08 -4.14
N ILE A 427 7.50 16.58 -5.14
CA ILE A 427 7.13 17.28 -6.36
C ILE A 427 5.76 17.92 -6.20
N SER A 428 5.69 19.25 -6.32
CA SER A 428 4.45 20.02 -6.19
C SER A 428 4.30 21.10 -7.26
N ASN A 429 5.15 22.11 -7.21
CA ASN A 429 5.09 23.29 -8.10
C ASN A 429 5.69 23.02 -9.49
N GLU A 430 6.43 21.96 -9.65
CA GLU A 430 7.03 21.52 -10.91
C GLU A 430 5.99 20.96 -11.89
N ILE A 431 4.84 20.53 -11.38
CA ILE A 431 3.70 20.04 -12.17
C ILE A 431 2.53 20.98 -11.97
N GLU A 432 2.06 21.63 -13.05
CA GLU A 432 1.00 22.67 -12.99
C GLU A 432 -0.36 22.08 -12.59
N CYS A 433 -0.70 20.93 -13.18
CA CYS A 433 -1.97 20.22 -12.92
C CYS A 433 -1.84 18.74 -13.29
N ILE A 434 -2.81 17.94 -12.86
CA ILE A 434 -2.96 16.54 -13.26
C ILE A 434 -4.25 16.40 -14.06
N VAL A 435 -4.15 15.90 -15.29
CA VAL A 435 -5.30 15.55 -16.13
C VAL A 435 -5.82 14.19 -15.71
N GLU A 436 -7.13 14.06 -15.52
CA GLU A 436 -7.78 12.85 -15.04
C GLU A 436 -9.09 12.58 -15.78
N ASP A 437 -9.31 11.34 -16.23
CA ASP A 437 -10.52 10.94 -16.95
C ASP A 437 -11.72 10.72 -16.01
N ASN A 438 -11.45 10.35 -14.75
CA ASN A 438 -12.50 10.10 -13.76
C ASN A 438 -13.12 11.40 -13.25
N LYS A 439 -14.35 11.69 -13.68
CA LYS A 439 -15.12 12.89 -13.30
C LYS A 439 -15.26 13.07 -11.78
N LEU A 440 -15.24 11.99 -10.99
CA LEU A 440 -15.33 12.05 -9.52
C LEU A 440 -14.08 12.66 -8.87
N LYS A 441 -12.97 12.71 -9.58
CA LYS A 441 -11.68 13.24 -9.12
C LYS A 441 -11.43 14.66 -9.63
N GLN A 442 -12.02 15.04 -10.76
CA GLN A 442 -11.86 16.36 -11.36
C GLN A 442 -12.37 17.46 -10.42
N GLY A 443 -11.73 18.64 -10.45
CA GLY A 443 -12.03 19.78 -9.58
C GLY A 443 -11.55 19.62 -8.13
N LYS A 444 -10.72 18.61 -7.86
CA LYS A 444 -10.10 18.36 -6.56
C LYS A 444 -8.59 18.54 -6.61
N PHE A 445 -7.94 18.39 -5.46
CA PHE A 445 -6.50 18.50 -5.30
C PHE A 445 -5.90 17.18 -4.84
N LEU A 446 -4.71 16.86 -5.36
CA LEU A 446 -3.94 15.71 -4.92
C LEU A 446 -3.53 15.89 -3.45
N PRO A 447 -3.74 14.92 -2.57
CA PRO A 447 -3.37 15.03 -1.17
C PRO A 447 -1.85 15.26 -0.99
N GLY A 448 -1.49 16.07 0.00
CA GLY A 448 -0.11 16.45 0.31
C GLY A 448 0.41 17.53 -0.62
N MET A 449 0.67 17.22 -1.86
CA MET A 449 1.28 18.16 -2.83
C MET A 449 0.32 19.21 -3.37
N LYS A 450 -1.00 19.07 -3.16
CA LYS A 450 -2.05 20.03 -3.53
C LYS A 450 -2.02 20.43 -5.00
N ILE A 451 -1.61 19.52 -5.87
CA ILE A 451 -1.64 19.71 -7.32
C ILE A 451 -3.11 19.61 -7.79
N PRO A 452 -3.63 20.58 -8.57
CA PRO A 452 -5.02 20.54 -9.03
C PRO A 452 -5.25 19.41 -10.04
N ILE A 453 -6.40 18.75 -9.92
CA ILE A 453 -6.84 17.68 -10.82
C ILE A 453 -7.93 18.23 -11.71
N ILE A 454 -7.71 18.21 -13.02
CA ILE A 454 -8.60 18.82 -14.01
C ILE A 454 -9.01 17.83 -15.11
N SER A 455 -10.02 18.18 -15.88
CA SER A 455 -10.33 17.50 -17.14
C SER A 455 -9.40 17.95 -18.27
N LYS A 456 -9.27 17.16 -19.34
CA LYS A 456 -8.43 17.50 -20.51
C LYS A 456 -8.90 18.83 -21.18
N GLU A 457 -10.20 19.08 -21.20
CA GLU A 457 -10.81 20.27 -21.79
C GLU A 457 -10.45 21.57 -21.06
N ASN A 458 -10.03 21.46 -19.80
CA ASN A 458 -9.65 22.62 -18.98
C ASN A 458 -8.17 23.01 -19.12
N ILE A 459 -7.42 22.40 -20.02
CA ILE A 459 -6.05 22.79 -20.33
C ILE A 459 -6.08 24.09 -21.14
N LYS A 460 -5.60 25.18 -20.54
CA LYS A 460 -5.63 26.53 -21.16
C LYS A 460 -4.62 26.69 -22.31
N THR A 461 -3.43 26.14 -22.15
CA THR A 461 -2.34 26.22 -23.13
C THR A 461 -1.68 24.87 -23.26
N LYS A 462 -1.35 24.45 -24.49
CA LYS A 462 -0.72 23.15 -24.74
C LYS A 462 0.59 23.03 -23.96
N PRO A 463 0.72 22.03 -23.06
CA PRO A 463 1.93 21.84 -22.28
C PRO A 463 3.08 21.31 -23.15
N ASP A 464 4.32 21.57 -22.73
CA ASP A 464 5.49 21.01 -23.37
C ASP A 464 5.64 19.52 -23.05
N LEU A 465 5.42 19.15 -21.78
CA LEU A 465 5.57 17.78 -21.30
C LEU A 465 4.31 17.31 -20.55
N ALA A 466 3.88 16.08 -20.81
CA ALA A 466 2.92 15.37 -19.97
C ALA A 466 3.59 14.12 -19.38
N ILE A 467 3.72 14.09 -18.05
CA ILE A 467 4.24 12.93 -17.30
C ILE A 467 3.09 12.00 -16.98
N ILE A 468 3.14 10.79 -17.55
CA ILE A 468 2.14 9.76 -17.28
C ILE A 468 2.43 9.11 -15.93
N LEU A 469 1.61 9.44 -14.94
CA LEU A 469 1.74 8.97 -13.56
C LEU A 469 1.14 7.57 -13.37
N ALA A 470 0.16 7.20 -14.19
CA ALA A 470 -0.39 5.85 -14.28
C ALA A 470 0.49 4.97 -15.18
N TRP A 471 1.77 4.83 -14.83
CA TRP A 471 2.84 4.24 -15.62
C TRP A 471 2.53 2.86 -16.23
N ASN A 472 1.79 2.02 -15.53
CA ASN A 472 1.40 0.69 -15.98
C ASN A 472 0.37 0.68 -17.12
N PHE A 473 -0.20 1.83 -17.47
CA PHE A 473 -1.09 2.04 -18.61
C PHE A 473 -0.49 3.00 -19.63
N PHE A 474 0.82 3.23 -19.59
CA PHE A 474 1.50 4.22 -20.43
C PHE A 474 1.17 4.09 -21.92
N ASP A 475 1.28 2.90 -22.49
CA ASP A 475 1.05 2.69 -23.93
C ASP A 475 -0.41 2.93 -24.33
N GLU A 476 -1.38 2.52 -23.48
CA GLU A 476 -2.79 2.78 -23.71
C GLU A 476 -3.10 4.27 -23.64
N ILE A 477 -2.59 4.96 -22.62
CA ILE A 477 -2.78 6.39 -22.42
C ILE A 477 -2.12 7.18 -23.54
N LYS A 478 -0.91 6.84 -23.93
CA LYS A 478 -0.16 7.49 -25.02
C LYS A 478 -0.92 7.41 -26.34
N LYS A 479 -1.46 6.25 -26.70
CA LYS A 479 -2.26 6.07 -27.91
C LYS A 479 -3.51 6.95 -27.95
N LYS A 480 -4.19 7.13 -26.80
CA LYS A 480 -5.43 7.91 -26.71
C LYS A 480 -5.18 9.44 -26.59
N ASN A 481 -3.99 9.86 -26.19
CA ASN A 481 -3.69 11.24 -25.83
C ASN A 481 -2.43 11.77 -26.52
N ILE A 482 -2.18 11.40 -27.75
CA ILE A 482 -0.99 11.80 -28.49
C ILE A 482 -0.86 13.32 -28.68
N ASP A 483 -1.97 14.03 -28.65
CA ASP A 483 -2.11 15.49 -28.81
C ASP A 483 -2.07 16.27 -27.51
N LEU A 484 -2.01 15.57 -26.35
CA LEU A 484 -2.12 16.17 -25.01
C LEU A 484 -1.00 17.18 -24.70
N ALA A 485 0.22 16.88 -25.13
CA ALA A 485 1.41 17.69 -24.93
C ALA A 485 2.35 17.57 -26.16
N LYS A 486 3.42 18.40 -26.21
CA LYS A 486 4.46 18.23 -27.25
C LYS A 486 5.17 16.89 -27.10
N LYS A 487 5.39 16.43 -25.85
CA LYS A 487 6.00 15.14 -25.55
C LYS A 487 5.31 14.46 -24.35
N LEU A 488 5.06 13.15 -24.46
CA LEU A 488 4.58 12.30 -23.36
C LEU A 488 5.74 11.47 -22.84
N ILE A 489 5.91 11.44 -21.51
CA ILE A 489 6.99 10.75 -20.80
C ILE A 489 6.38 9.81 -19.77
N ASN A 490 6.86 8.58 -19.69
CA ASN A 490 6.53 7.71 -18.56
C ASN A 490 7.31 8.18 -17.33
N ILE A 491 6.66 8.29 -16.17
CA ILE A 491 7.37 8.65 -14.92
C ILE A 491 8.54 7.69 -14.64
N LYS A 492 8.42 6.43 -15.04
CA LYS A 492 9.50 5.44 -14.93
C LYS A 492 10.76 5.77 -15.75
N ASP A 493 10.62 6.49 -16.85
CA ASP A 493 11.77 6.93 -17.66
C ASP A 493 12.63 7.97 -16.93
N LEU A 494 12.13 8.58 -15.87
CA LEU A 494 12.85 9.55 -15.04
C LEU A 494 13.63 8.90 -13.89
N GLU A 495 13.51 7.60 -13.71
CA GLU A 495 14.21 6.82 -12.68
C GLU A 495 15.63 6.41 -13.12
N ILE A 496 15.96 6.58 -14.41
CA ILE A 496 17.22 6.15 -15.05
C ILE A 496 18.29 7.26 -14.98
#